data_14d2ac4647e4b2349567eb2076c68fca
#
_entry.id   14d2ac4647e4b2349567eb2076c68fca
#
_cell.length_a   1.000
_cell.length_b   1.000
_cell.length_c   1.000
_cell.angle_alpha   90.00
_cell.angle_beta   90.00
_cell.angle_gamma   90.00
#
_symmetry.space_group_name_H-M   'P 1'
#
loop_
_entity.id
_entity.type
_entity.pdbx_description
1 polymer ?
#
loop_
_entity_poly.entity_id
_entity_poly.type
_entity_poly.pdbx_seq_one_letter_code
_entity_poly.pdbx_strand_id
1 'polypeptide(L)'
;MALNALFLGALGIAFAPIFVRVSQVGPSATAFWRLALAWPALFLWMQVESRGQDAPRRPSFRSDYVRLIVAGLFFAGDLAIWHWSIRFTSVANATLLANFAPIFVAMGSWLFLRQKVSYKFVVGMGIALAGTVFMVGQSFRLSAQHLWGDVLGLVTAMFYAGYLLSVKELRGKFSTATIMTWSGIVSCLVLLPVALVSGEGLLPAGAEGWWVLLGLALISHFGGQSLIAFALAKLPATFSSVALLVQPIAAAVFAWLILSEMLNPWQALSGALALAGIFIARRASL
;
A
#
# COMPACT_ATOMS: atom_id res chain seq x y z
N MET A 1 2.46 8.98 -18.80
CA MET A 1 3.49 8.75 -17.74
C MET A 1 2.86 8.41 -16.39
N ALA A 2 2.00 9.25 -15.78
CA ALA A 2 1.46 8.99 -14.43
C ALA A 2 0.66 7.67 -14.31
N LEU A 3 -0.15 7.32 -15.30
CA LEU A 3 -0.89 6.06 -15.30
C LEU A 3 0.04 4.84 -15.33
N ASN A 4 1.07 4.88 -16.18
CA ASN A 4 2.06 3.79 -16.24
C ASN A 4 2.83 3.67 -14.92
N ALA A 5 3.19 4.81 -14.30
CA ALA A 5 3.82 4.81 -12.99
C ALA A 5 2.91 4.18 -11.92
N LEU A 6 1.59 4.47 -11.94
CA LEU A 6 0.64 3.88 -11.01
C LEU A 6 0.59 2.35 -11.14
N PHE A 7 0.46 1.83 -12.36
CA PHE A 7 0.41 0.39 -12.59
C PHE A 7 1.75 -0.30 -12.32
N LEU A 8 2.88 0.28 -12.75
CA LEU A 8 4.20 -0.26 -12.41
C LEU A 8 4.45 -0.25 -10.90
N GLY A 9 4.01 0.80 -10.21
CA GLY A 9 4.05 0.87 -8.76
C GLY A 9 3.20 -0.21 -8.10
N ALA A 10 1.99 -0.44 -8.61
CA ALA A 10 1.11 -1.50 -8.13
C ALA A 10 1.74 -2.89 -8.35
N LEU A 11 2.37 -3.15 -9.50
CA LEU A 11 3.10 -4.39 -9.76
C LEU A 11 4.28 -4.55 -8.80
N GLY A 12 5.06 -3.50 -8.54
CA GLY A 12 6.15 -3.52 -7.56
C GLY A 12 5.67 -3.88 -6.16
N ILE A 13 4.51 -3.35 -5.73
CA ILE A 13 3.92 -3.71 -4.43
C ILE A 13 3.34 -5.12 -4.44
N ALA A 14 2.85 -5.63 -5.57
CA ALA A 14 2.32 -6.98 -5.67
C ALA A 14 3.34 -8.08 -5.35
N PHE A 15 4.65 -7.77 -5.37
CA PHE A 15 5.70 -8.66 -4.86
C PHE A 15 5.75 -8.71 -3.32
N ALA A 16 5.20 -7.70 -2.62
CA ALA A 16 5.31 -7.64 -1.16
C ALA A 16 4.76 -8.89 -0.44
N PRO A 17 3.58 -9.44 -0.78
CA PRO A 17 3.09 -10.67 -0.16
C PRO A 17 4.04 -11.86 -0.31
N ILE A 18 4.74 -11.95 -1.46
CA ILE A 18 5.71 -13.02 -1.71
C ILE A 18 6.92 -12.86 -0.80
N PHE A 19 7.51 -11.65 -0.73
CA PHE A 19 8.62 -11.37 0.16
C PHE A 19 8.27 -11.60 1.63
N VAL A 20 7.08 -11.17 2.06
CA VAL A 20 6.59 -11.39 3.44
C VAL A 20 6.46 -12.89 3.73
N ARG A 21 5.97 -13.68 2.77
CA ARG A 21 5.80 -15.12 2.93
C ARG A 21 7.11 -15.88 3.07
N VAL A 22 8.16 -15.46 2.35
CA VAL A 22 9.48 -16.09 2.39
C VAL A 22 10.42 -15.43 3.41
N SER A 23 9.95 -14.40 4.13
CA SER A 23 10.72 -13.72 5.15
C SER A 23 11.05 -14.66 6.31
N GLN A 24 12.31 -14.60 6.78
CA GLN A 24 12.79 -15.36 7.93
C GLN A 24 12.47 -14.68 9.27
N VAL A 25 11.98 -13.44 9.25
CA VAL A 25 11.57 -12.69 10.45
C VAL A 25 10.06 -12.55 10.48
N GLY A 26 9.53 -12.28 11.67
CA GLY A 26 8.08 -12.10 11.83
C GLY A 26 7.52 -10.90 11.05
N PRO A 27 6.20 -10.85 10.88
CA PRO A 27 5.54 -9.82 10.09
C PRO A 27 5.89 -8.39 10.53
N SER A 28 5.88 -8.11 11.84
CA SER A 28 6.18 -6.78 12.40
C SER A 28 7.63 -6.36 12.12
N ALA A 29 8.57 -7.28 12.30
CA ALA A 29 9.98 -7.07 11.98
C ALA A 29 10.18 -6.86 10.46
N THR A 30 9.46 -7.64 9.62
CA THR A 30 9.48 -7.48 8.15
C THR A 30 8.99 -6.08 7.75
N ALA A 31 7.92 -5.57 8.38
CA ALA A 31 7.42 -4.22 8.12
C ALA A 31 8.43 -3.14 8.51
N PHE A 32 9.09 -3.29 9.65
CA PHE A 32 10.16 -2.38 10.07
C PHE A 32 11.31 -2.38 9.06
N TRP A 33 11.86 -3.53 8.72
CA TRP A 33 12.99 -3.64 7.79
C TRP A 33 12.67 -3.17 6.38
N ARG A 34 11.44 -3.38 5.90
CA ARG A 34 10.96 -2.81 4.65
C ARG A 34 11.22 -1.31 4.54
N LEU A 35 11.01 -0.57 5.63
CA LEU A 35 11.21 0.87 5.67
C LEU A 35 12.65 1.25 6.01
N ALA A 36 13.25 0.60 7.00
CA ALA A 36 14.60 0.88 7.45
C ALA A 36 15.65 0.71 6.33
N LEU A 37 15.53 -0.34 5.51
CA LEU A 37 16.42 -0.59 4.39
C LEU A 37 16.14 0.28 3.16
N ALA A 38 14.90 0.72 2.96
CA ALA A 38 14.55 1.63 1.87
C ALA A 38 14.93 3.09 2.17
N TRP A 39 14.92 3.48 3.44
CA TRP A 39 15.10 4.87 3.85
C TRP A 39 16.44 5.49 3.40
N PRO A 40 17.62 4.83 3.49
CA PRO A 40 18.88 5.40 3.00
C PRO A 40 18.81 5.77 1.52
N ALA A 41 18.24 4.91 0.68
CA ALA A 41 18.09 5.16 -0.75
C ALA A 41 17.13 6.34 -1.02
N LEU A 42 16.01 6.41 -0.28
CA LEU A 42 15.06 7.54 -0.36
C LEU A 42 15.72 8.85 0.07
N PHE A 43 16.50 8.82 1.16
CA PHE A 43 17.22 9.99 1.65
C PHE A 43 18.27 10.48 0.64
N LEU A 44 19.05 9.56 0.06
CA LEU A 44 20.02 9.88 -0.99
C LEU A 44 19.32 10.48 -2.21
N TRP A 45 18.22 9.90 -2.65
CA TRP A 45 17.43 10.45 -3.75
C TRP A 45 16.96 11.89 -3.45
N MET A 46 16.39 12.13 -2.26
CA MET A 46 15.99 13.47 -1.83
C MET A 46 17.17 14.46 -1.83
N GLN A 47 18.36 14.04 -1.40
CA GLN A 47 19.56 14.89 -1.38
C GLN A 47 20.06 15.21 -2.79
N VAL A 48 20.08 14.24 -3.68
CA VAL A 48 20.48 14.43 -5.08
C VAL A 48 19.51 15.38 -5.80
N GLU A 49 18.19 15.15 -5.65
CA GLU A 49 17.14 15.99 -6.23
C GLU A 49 17.24 17.45 -5.73
N SER A 50 17.64 17.64 -4.49
CA SER A 50 17.76 18.97 -3.87
C SER A 50 19.02 19.77 -4.28
N ARG A 51 19.95 19.14 -5.01
CA ARG A 51 21.16 19.82 -5.55
C ARG A 51 21.00 20.30 -6.99
N GLY A 52 19.91 19.92 -7.67
CA GLY A 52 19.62 20.34 -9.04
C GLY A 52 19.25 21.81 -9.16
N GLN A 53 19.34 22.38 -10.35
CA GLN A 53 18.97 23.78 -10.63
C GLN A 53 17.45 24.02 -10.37
N ASP A 54 16.61 23.00 -10.63
CA ASP A 54 15.17 23.02 -10.36
C ASP A 54 14.85 22.31 -9.04
N ALA A 55 15.62 22.59 -7.96
CA ALA A 55 15.46 21.93 -6.68
C ALA A 55 14.01 22.05 -6.16
N PRO A 56 13.37 20.95 -5.79
CA PRO A 56 12.01 20.96 -5.29
C PRO A 56 11.94 21.70 -3.94
N ARG A 57 10.75 22.22 -3.63
CA ARG A 57 10.48 22.88 -2.37
C ARG A 57 10.83 21.96 -1.19
N ARG A 58 11.62 22.46 -0.25
CA ARG A 58 11.88 21.79 1.04
C ARG A 58 10.85 22.16 2.09
N PRO A 59 10.52 21.25 3.02
CA PRO A 59 9.73 21.59 4.20
C PRO A 59 10.45 22.67 5.00
N SER A 60 9.74 23.77 5.33
CA SER A 60 10.31 24.90 6.05
C SER A 60 9.42 25.36 7.19
N PHE A 61 8.12 25.15 7.11
CA PHE A 61 7.17 25.53 8.14
C PHE A 61 6.80 24.34 9.03
N ARG A 62 6.46 24.60 10.28
CA ARG A 62 5.98 23.57 11.21
C ARG A 62 4.80 22.77 10.62
N SER A 63 3.90 23.43 9.90
CA SER A 63 2.76 22.80 9.24
C SER A 63 3.16 21.79 8.16
N ASP A 64 4.29 22.00 7.47
CA ASP A 64 4.80 21.08 6.46
C ASP A 64 5.27 19.78 7.12
N TYR A 65 6.04 19.88 8.21
CA TYR A 65 6.50 18.72 8.97
C TYR A 65 5.35 17.95 9.61
N VAL A 66 4.36 18.65 10.18
CA VAL A 66 3.17 17.99 10.77
C VAL A 66 2.44 17.16 9.72
N ARG A 67 2.24 17.66 8.51
CA ARG A 67 1.56 16.91 7.43
C ARG A 67 2.38 15.72 6.97
N LEU A 68 3.70 15.84 6.88
CA LEU A 68 4.60 14.72 6.55
C LEU A 68 4.60 13.65 7.65
N ILE A 69 4.59 14.07 8.92
CA ILE A 69 4.47 13.18 10.07
C ILE A 69 3.13 12.45 10.04
N VAL A 70 2.02 13.16 9.79
CA VAL A 70 0.68 12.56 9.70
C VAL A 70 0.63 11.51 8.60
N ALA A 71 1.22 11.78 7.43
CA ALA A 71 1.32 10.77 6.37
C ALA A 71 2.12 9.55 6.82
N GLY A 72 3.23 9.74 7.54
CA GLY A 72 4.04 8.66 8.10
C GLY A 72 3.28 7.86 9.17
N LEU A 73 2.51 8.52 10.03
CA LEU A 73 1.68 7.85 11.05
C LEU A 73 0.56 7.02 10.40
N PHE A 74 -0.09 7.52 9.36
CA PHE A 74 -1.06 6.74 8.60
C PHE A 74 -0.42 5.50 7.98
N PHE A 75 0.77 5.62 7.39
CA PHE A 75 1.44 4.48 6.80
C PHE A 75 1.96 3.47 7.84
N ALA A 76 2.47 3.97 8.98
CA ALA A 76 2.84 3.11 10.10
C ALA A 76 1.64 2.35 10.66
N GLY A 77 0.50 3.04 10.83
CA GLY A 77 -0.75 2.43 11.30
C GLY A 77 -1.29 1.37 10.33
N ASP A 78 -1.27 1.67 9.02
CA ASP A 78 -1.60 0.69 7.97
C ASP A 78 -0.80 -0.60 8.14
N LEU A 79 0.52 -0.50 8.19
CA LEU A 79 1.40 -1.66 8.32
C LEU A 79 1.25 -2.37 9.68
N ALA A 80 1.25 -1.63 10.79
CA ALA A 80 1.17 -2.22 12.13
C ALA A 80 -0.16 -2.95 12.35
N ILE A 81 -1.28 -2.30 12.00
CA ILE A 81 -2.62 -2.85 12.23
C ILE A 81 -2.88 -4.05 11.31
N TRP A 82 -2.38 -4.02 10.06
CA TRP A 82 -2.46 -5.17 9.16
C TRP A 82 -1.76 -6.41 9.75
N HIS A 83 -0.55 -6.23 10.31
CA HIS A 83 0.17 -7.33 10.95
C HIS A 83 -0.53 -7.86 12.20
N TRP A 84 -1.17 -6.98 12.97
CA TRP A 84 -1.98 -7.41 14.11
C TRP A 84 -3.27 -8.09 13.64
N SER A 85 -3.91 -7.62 12.58
CA SER A 85 -5.05 -8.29 11.98
C SER A 85 -4.76 -9.75 11.66
N ILE A 86 -3.62 -10.05 11.04
CA ILE A 86 -3.20 -11.42 10.69
C ILE A 86 -3.07 -12.34 11.91
N ARG A 87 -2.79 -11.80 13.08
CA ARG A 87 -2.70 -12.61 14.32
C ARG A 87 -4.07 -13.11 14.80
N PHE A 88 -5.15 -12.42 14.44
CA PHE A 88 -6.51 -12.70 14.88
C PHE A 88 -7.41 -13.24 13.78
N THR A 89 -7.01 -13.09 12.50
CA THR A 89 -7.72 -13.64 11.34
C THR A 89 -6.74 -14.24 10.34
N SER A 90 -7.22 -14.74 9.21
CA SER A 90 -6.34 -15.25 8.16
C SER A 90 -5.67 -14.10 7.40
N VAL A 91 -4.48 -14.35 6.81
CA VAL A 91 -3.81 -13.39 5.92
C VAL A 91 -4.72 -12.99 4.76
N ALA A 92 -5.52 -13.95 4.24
CA ALA A 92 -6.49 -13.70 3.18
C ALA A 92 -7.57 -12.72 3.63
N ASN A 93 -8.17 -12.91 4.83
CA ASN A 93 -9.18 -12.00 5.37
C ASN A 93 -8.61 -10.61 5.61
N ALA A 94 -7.46 -10.52 6.30
CA ALA A 94 -6.80 -9.25 6.59
C ALA A 94 -6.51 -8.46 5.31
N THR A 95 -5.97 -9.13 4.29
CA THR A 95 -5.63 -8.50 3.00
C THR A 95 -6.88 -8.12 2.21
N LEU A 96 -7.91 -8.98 2.21
CA LEU A 96 -9.18 -8.66 1.55
C LEU A 96 -9.81 -7.40 2.13
N LEU A 97 -9.86 -7.32 3.47
CA LEU A 97 -10.47 -6.19 4.15
C LEU A 97 -9.66 -4.89 3.98
N ALA A 98 -8.32 -4.98 3.95
CA ALA A 98 -7.46 -3.85 3.61
C ALA A 98 -7.73 -3.33 2.18
N ASN A 99 -8.12 -4.19 1.23
CA ASN A 99 -8.48 -3.79 -0.14
C ASN A 99 -9.80 -2.98 -0.24
N PHE A 100 -10.52 -2.78 0.86
CA PHE A 100 -11.64 -1.83 0.92
C PHE A 100 -11.19 -0.35 1.06
N ALA A 101 -9.91 -0.06 1.09
CA ALA A 101 -9.36 1.29 1.10
C ALA A 101 -9.97 2.25 0.06
N PRO A 102 -10.31 1.86 -1.19
CA PRO A 102 -10.97 2.74 -2.15
C PRO A 102 -12.27 3.37 -1.66
N ILE A 103 -13.05 2.67 -0.83
CA ILE A 103 -14.28 3.21 -0.24
C ILE A 103 -13.92 4.39 0.69
N PHE A 104 -12.95 4.20 1.57
CA PHE A 104 -12.51 5.23 2.50
C PHE A 104 -11.81 6.40 1.79
N VAL A 105 -11.06 6.13 0.70
CA VAL A 105 -10.50 7.18 -0.15
C VAL A 105 -11.61 8.00 -0.83
N ALA A 106 -12.65 7.35 -1.35
CA ALA A 106 -13.77 8.03 -1.98
C ALA A 106 -14.53 8.89 -0.95
N MET A 107 -14.79 8.34 0.23
CA MET A 107 -15.43 9.08 1.35
C MET A 107 -14.58 10.25 1.80
N GLY A 108 -13.27 10.05 2.03
CA GLY A 108 -12.35 11.09 2.45
C GLY A 108 -12.18 12.19 1.38
N SER A 109 -12.13 11.80 0.10
CA SER A 109 -12.08 12.75 -1.02
C SER A 109 -13.35 13.63 -1.08
N TRP A 110 -14.50 13.05 -0.84
CA TRP A 110 -15.76 13.80 -0.78
C TRP A 110 -15.82 14.70 0.47
N LEU A 111 -15.46 14.19 1.64
CA LEU A 111 -15.61 14.89 2.91
C LEU A 111 -14.55 16.01 3.09
N PHE A 112 -13.28 15.71 2.82
CA PHE A 112 -12.17 16.62 3.11
C PHE A 112 -11.74 17.44 1.90
N LEU A 113 -11.77 16.84 0.69
CA LEU A 113 -11.34 17.52 -0.54
C LEU A 113 -12.52 18.08 -1.34
N ARG A 114 -13.77 17.88 -0.87
CA ARG A 114 -15.02 18.31 -1.51
C ARG A 114 -15.14 17.86 -2.98
N GLN A 115 -14.47 16.77 -3.34
CA GLN A 115 -14.52 16.21 -4.69
C GLN A 115 -15.80 15.40 -4.88
N LYS A 116 -16.57 15.73 -5.92
CA LYS A 116 -17.76 14.97 -6.28
C LYS A 116 -17.35 13.64 -6.90
N VAL A 117 -17.92 12.56 -6.41
CA VAL A 117 -17.73 11.21 -6.94
C VAL A 117 -18.89 10.90 -7.89
N SER A 118 -18.59 10.56 -9.15
CA SER A 118 -19.63 10.26 -10.13
C SER A 118 -20.27 8.89 -9.86
N TYR A 119 -21.55 8.73 -10.20
CA TYR A 119 -22.24 7.44 -10.08
C TYR A 119 -21.52 6.33 -10.88
N LYS A 120 -21.05 6.64 -12.09
CA LYS A 120 -20.29 5.68 -12.92
C LYS A 120 -18.99 5.21 -12.24
N PHE A 121 -18.32 6.12 -11.53
CA PHE A 121 -17.15 5.75 -10.73
C PHE A 121 -17.51 4.78 -9.59
N VAL A 122 -18.61 5.05 -8.87
CA VAL A 122 -19.08 4.19 -7.76
C VAL A 122 -19.43 2.79 -8.29
N VAL A 123 -20.08 2.69 -9.43
CA VAL A 123 -20.37 1.40 -10.08
C VAL A 123 -19.07 0.67 -10.44
N GLY A 124 -18.11 1.35 -11.10
CA GLY A 124 -16.82 0.76 -11.44
C GLY A 124 -16.05 0.28 -10.21
N MET A 125 -16.02 1.09 -9.14
CA MET A 125 -15.42 0.72 -7.87
C MET A 125 -16.12 -0.50 -7.24
N GLY A 126 -17.44 -0.55 -7.25
CA GLY A 126 -18.22 -1.69 -6.74
C GLY A 126 -17.89 -2.98 -7.49
N ILE A 127 -17.82 -2.93 -8.83
CA ILE A 127 -17.45 -4.09 -9.66
C ILE A 127 -16.01 -4.52 -9.38
N ALA A 128 -15.07 -3.57 -9.25
CA ALA A 128 -13.67 -3.87 -8.95
C ALA A 128 -13.52 -4.55 -7.58
N LEU A 129 -14.21 -4.03 -6.57
CA LEU A 129 -14.23 -4.62 -5.23
C LEU A 129 -14.90 -6.00 -5.23
N ALA A 130 -16.02 -6.19 -5.92
CA ALA A 130 -16.67 -7.48 -6.03
C ALA A 130 -15.73 -8.52 -6.67
N GLY A 131 -15.03 -8.18 -7.77
CA GLY A 131 -14.03 -9.03 -8.37
C GLY A 131 -12.91 -9.41 -7.40
N THR A 132 -12.42 -8.44 -6.61
CA THR A 132 -11.38 -8.69 -5.59
C THR A 132 -11.91 -9.59 -4.47
N VAL A 133 -13.13 -9.35 -3.99
CA VAL A 133 -13.80 -10.19 -2.97
C VAL A 133 -13.95 -11.63 -3.48
N PHE A 134 -14.42 -11.82 -4.71
CA PHE A 134 -14.57 -13.16 -5.28
C PHE A 134 -13.24 -13.87 -5.50
N MET A 135 -12.17 -13.13 -5.84
CA MET A 135 -10.84 -13.70 -6.06
C MET A 135 -10.21 -14.21 -4.76
N VAL A 136 -10.32 -13.45 -3.68
CA VAL A 136 -9.72 -13.80 -2.37
C VAL A 136 -10.71 -14.56 -1.49
N GLY A 137 -12.00 -14.37 -1.71
CA GLY A 137 -13.09 -14.81 -0.84
C GLY A 137 -13.26 -16.33 -0.69
N GLN A 138 -12.64 -17.15 -1.56
CA GLN A 138 -12.62 -18.61 -1.37
C GLN A 138 -11.84 -19.01 -0.10
N SER A 139 -10.91 -18.19 0.35
CA SER A 139 -10.18 -18.35 1.60
C SER A 139 -10.80 -17.58 2.76
N PHE A 140 -11.87 -16.80 2.49
CA PHE A 140 -12.55 -15.98 3.49
C PHE A 140 -13.44 -16.86 4.37
N ARG A 141 -13.21 -16.80 5.68
CA ARG A 141 -14.02 -17.52 6.67
C ARG A 141 -14.56 -16.53 7.70
N LEU A 142 -15.87 -16.30 7.68
CA LEU A 142 -16.55 -15.60 8.77
C LEU A 142 -16.62 -16.51 9.98
N SER A 143 -16.02 -16.09 11.06
CA SER A 143 -16.06 -16.77 12.36
C SER A 143 -16.07 -15.71 13.47
N ALA A 144 -16.86 -15.94 14.51
CA ALA A 144 -16.86 -15.08 15.69
C ALA A 144 -15.47 -14.96 16.34
N GLN A 145 -14.62 -15.99 16.19
CA GLN A 145 -13.25 -16.00 16.67
C GLN A 145 -12.33 -15.06 15.86
N HIS A 146 -12.66 -14.75 14.60
CA HIS A 146 -11.88 -13.90 13.71
C HIS A 146 -12.36 -12.44 13.68
N LEU A 147 -13.47 -12.12 14.33
CA LEU A 147 -14.12 -10.81 14.24
C LEU A 147 -13.17 -9.64 14.55
N TRP A 148 -12.33 -9.77 15.58
CA TRP A 148 -11.35 -8.75 15.92
C TRP A 148 -10.32 -8.53 14.81
N GLY A 149 -9.80 -9.62 14.24
CA GLY A 149 -8.87 -9.54 13.11
C GLY A 149 -9.51 -8.87 11.89
N ASP A 150 -10.77 -9.18 11.60
CA ASP A 150 -11.51 -8.62 10.48
C ASP A 150 -11.77 -7.12 10.68
N VAL A 151 -12.14 -6.69 11.90
CA VAL A 151 -12.25 -5.27 12.24
C VAL A 151 -10.91 -4.55 12.04
N LEU A 152 -9.80 -5.12 12.51
CA LEU A 152 -8.47 -4.55 12.29
C LEU A 152 -8.12 -4.46 10.80
N GLY A 153 -8.52 -5.44 9.98
CA GLY A 153 -8.36 -5.38 8.53
C GLY A 153 -9.07 -4.18 7.88
N LEU A 154 -10.29 -3.87 8.33
CA LEU A 154 -11.00 -2.66 7.88
C LEU A 154 -10.35 -1.38 8.40
N VAL A 155 -9.85 -1.37 9.65
CA VAL A 155 -9.10 -0.23 10.18
C VAL A 155 -7.81 -0.01 9.38
N THR A 156 -7.13 -1.07 8.96
CA THR A 156 -6.01 -0.99 8.02
C THR A 156 -6.40 -0.24 6.75
N ALA A 157 -7.55 -0.58 6.13
CA ALA A 157 -8.05 0.11 4.94
C ALA A 157 -8.26 1.62 5.18
N MET A 158 -8.72 2.02 6.37
CA MET A 158 -8.88 3.44 6.73
C MET A 158 -7.52 4.14 6.84
N PHE A 159 -6.53 3.51 7.48
CA PHE A 159 -5.19 4.06 7.59
C PHE A 159 -4.51 4.19 6.22
N TYR A 160 -4.63 3.18 5.37
CA TYR A 160 -4.09 3.25 4.00
C TYR A 160 -4.78 4.35 3.18
N ALA A 161 -6.09 4.50 3.30
CA ALA A 161 -6.82 5.61 2.68
C ALA A 161 -6.33 6.98 3.18
N GLY A 162 -6.13 7.15 4.49
CA GLY A 162 -5.55 8.35 5.08
C GLY A 162 -4.16 8.65 4.54
N TYR A 163 -3.33 7.63 4.37
CA TYR A 163 -2.01 7.75 3.75
C TYR A 163 -2.11 8.24 2.30
N LEU A 164 -2.93 7.60 1.46
CA LEU A 164 -3.08 7.98 0.05
C LEU A 164 -3.59 9.43 -0.11
N LEU A 165 -4.56 9.85 0.71
CA LEU A 165 -5.09 11.21 0.72
C LEU A 165 -4.03 12.22 1.18
N SER A 166 -3.27 11.90 2.24
CA SER A 166 -2.18 12.74 2.74
C SER A 166 -1.08 12.89 1.69
N VAL A 167 -0.67 11.79 1.04
CA VAL A 167 0.31 11.84 -0.05
C VAL A 167 -0.22 12.66 -1.21
N LYS A 168 -1.49 12.50 -1.61
CA LYS A 168 -2.12 13.30 -2.68
C LYS A 168 -2.03 14.79 -2.39
N GLU A 169 -2.35 15.21 -1.17
CA GLU A 169 -2.26 16.61 -0.76
C GLU A 169 -0.81 17.11 -0.76
N LEU A 170 0.11 16.35 -0.17
CA LEU A 170 1.52 16.68 -0.08
C LEU A 170 2.19 16.78 -1.46
N ARG A 171 1.76 15.96 -2.43
CA ARG A 171 2.27 16.00 -3.82
C ARG A 171 1.96 17.31 -4.54
N GLY A 172 1.04 18.10 -4.07
CA GLY A 172 0.83 19.48 -4.54
C GLY A 172 1.94 20.45 -4.12
N LYS A 173 2.80 20.08 -3.15
CA LYS A 173 3.81 20.96 -2.56
C LYS A 173 5.23 20.42 -2.61
N PHE A 174 5.39 19.10 -2.48
CA PHE A 174 6.69 18.45 -2.29
C PHE A 174 6.92 17.37 -3.35
N SER A 175 8.20 17.08 -3.58
CA SER A 175 8.62 15.98 -4.45
C SER A 175 8.27 14.62 -3.83
N THR A 176 8.26 13.59 -4.68
CA THR A 176 8.08 12.21 -4.22
C THR A 176 9.18 11.83 -3.22
N ALA A 177 10.44 12.13 -3.52
CA ALA A 177 11.56 11.81 -2.66
C ALA A 177 11.42 12.44 -1.27
N THR A 178 11.04 13.73 -1.18
CA THR A 178 10.79 14.42 0.08
C THR A 178 9.69 13.74 0.91
N ILE A 179 8.54 13.45 0.28
CA ILE A 179 7.42 12.81 1.00
C ILE A 179 7.80 11.43 1.49
N MET A 180 8.38 10.60 0.61
CA MET A 180 8.75 9.22 0.95
C MET A 180 9.84 9.15 2.03
N THR A 181 10.80 10.08 2.02
CA THR A 181 11.85 10.15 3.04
C THR A 181 11.29 10.51 4.41
N TRP A 182 10.51 11.58 4.49
CA TRP A 182 9.96 12.05 5.77
C TRP A 182 8.88 11.12 6.33
N SER A 183 7.94 10.68 5.52
CA SER A 183 6.95 9.70 5.97
C SER A 183 7.58 8.35 6.30
N GLY A 184 8.58 7.93 5.53
CA GLY A 184 9.31 6.68 5.74
C GLY A 184 10.04 6.64 7.08
N ILE A 185 10.77 7.70 7.46
CA ILE A 185 11.46 7.72 8.77
C ILE A 185 10.48 7.73 9.93
N VAL A 186 9.38 8.47 9.82
CA VAL A 186 8.34 8.47 10.86
C VAL A 186 7.73 7.08 11.01
N SER A 187 7.38 6.42 9.90
CA SER A 187 6.85 5.06 9.94
C SER A 187 7.86 4.07 10.50
N CYS A 188 9.13 4.21 10.15
CA CYS A 188 10.21 3.36 10.69
C CYS A 188 10.33 3.51 12.22
N LEU A 189 10.31 4.75 12.72
CA LEU A 189 10.38 5.04 14.16
C LEU A 189 9.18 4.50 14.94
N VAL A 190 8.00 4.47 14.34
CA VAL A 190 6.79 3.89 14.95
C VAL A 190 6.83 2.36 14.89
N LEU A 191 7.28 1.78 13.78
CA LEU A 191 7.29 0.32 13.60
C LEU A 191 8.40 -0.37 14.40
N LEU A 192 9.50 0.32 14.74
CA LEU A 192 10.56 -0.26 15.56
C LEU A 192 10.03 -0.73 16.93
N PRO A 193 9.39 0.12 17.76
CA PRO A 193 8.83 -0.35 19.01
C PRO A 193 7.75 -1.43 18.83
N VAL A 194 6.94 -1.35 17.76
CA VAL A 194 5.95 -2.40 17.45
C VAL A 194 6.66 -3.74 17.21
N ALA A 195 7.73 -3.77 16.43
CA ALA A 195 8.53 -4.97 16.18
C ALA A 195 9.21 -5.50 17.45
N LEU A 196 9.73 -4.61 18.31
CA LEU A 196 10.35 -5.01 19.58
C LEU A 196 9.37 -5.63 20.56
N VAL A 197 8.15 -5.08 20.65
CA VAL A 197 7.11 -5.55 21.58
C VAL A 197 6.37 -6.79 21.05
N SER A 198 6.42 -7.04 19.73
CA SER A 198 5.74 -8.19 19.13
C SER A 198 6.26 -9.54 19.60
N GLY A 199 7.47 -9.59 20.19
CA GLY A 199 8.14 -10.82 20.58
C GLY A 199 8.70 -11.63 19.40
N GLU A 200 8.69 -11.06 18.20
CA GLU A 200 9.22 -11.68 16.98
C GLU A 200 10.75 -11.52 16.90
N GLY A 201 11.44 -12.48 16.26
CA GLY A 201 12.86 -12.34 15.94
C GLY A 201 13.07 -11.15 15.01
N LEU A 202 13.95 -10.21 15.42
CA LEU A 202 14.19 -8.98 14.66
C LEU A 202 15.17 -9.17 13.51
N LEU A 203 16.11 -10.12 13.64
CA LEU A 203 17.17 -10.34 12.68
C LEU A 203 16.96 -11.65 11.93
N PRO A 204 17.18 -11.68 10.60
CA PRO A 204 17.14 -12.93 9.86
C PRO A 204 18.34 -13.82 10.24
N ALA A 205 18.15 -15.12 10.13
CA ALA A 205 19.16 -16.10 10.53
C ALA A 205 20.37 -16.17 9.58
N GLY A 206 20.25 -15.68 8.35
CA GLY A 206 21.31 -15.76 7.34
C GLY A 206 21.21 -14.69 6.26
N ALA A 207 22.19 -14.70 5.35
CA ALA A 207 22.28 -13.74 4.23
C ALA A 207 21.03 -13.77 3.32
N GLU A 208 20.44 -14.94 3.11
CA GLU A 208 19.24 -15.11 2.27
C GLU A 208 18.06 -14.27 2.80
N GLY A 209 17.85 -14.26 4.14
CA GLY A 209 16.81 -13.44 4.74
C GLY A 209 17.05 -11.95 4.52
N TRP A 210 18.28 -11.48 4.51
CA TRP A 210 18.60 -10.08 4.18
C TRP A 210 18.30 -9.73 2.73
N TRP A 211 18.56 -10.65 1.77
CA TRP A 211 18.20 -10.42 0.37
C TRP A 211 16.69 -10.32 0.17
N VAL A 212 15.90 -11.11 0.90
CA VAL A 212 14.43 -11.02 0.89
C VAL A 212 13.97 -9.66 1.40
N LEU A 213 14.52 -9.19 2.54
CA LEU A 213 14.19 -7.89 3.11
C LEU A 213 14.63 -6.72 2.21
N LEU A 214 15.80 -6.83 1.58
CA LEU A 214 16.28 -5.84 0.59
C LEU A 214 15.37 -5.82 -0.65
N GLY A 215 14.97 -6.97 -1.17
CA GLY A 215 14.00 -7.06 -2.27
C GLY A 215 12.69 -6.37 -1.92
N LEU A 216 12.14 -6.64 -0.74
CA LEU A 216 10.93 -5.98 -0.25
C LEU A 216 11.11 -4.46 -0.12
N ALA A 217 12.24 -4.02 0.43
CA ALA A 217 12.55 -2.60 0.61
C ALA A 217 12.73 -1.87 -0.71
N LEU A 218 13.52 -2.42 -1.64
CA LEU A 218 13.88 -1.73 -2.87
C LEU A 218 12.82 -1.88 -3.97
N ILE A 219 12.23 -3.06 -4.15
CA ILE A 219 11.25 -3.29 -5.21
C ILE A 219 9.88 -2.75 -4.77
N SER A 220 9.38 -3.19 -3.60
CA SER A 220 8.02 -2.85 -3.20
C SER A 220 7.91 -1.47 -2.56
N HIS A 221 8.85 -1.08 -1.69
CA HIS A 221 8.74 0.22 -1.01
C HIS A 221 9.41 1.34 -1.80
N PHE A 222 10.72 1.28 -2.05
CA PHE A 222 11.43 2.33 -2.78
C PHE A 222 10.88 2.48 -4.21
N GLY A 223 10.76 1.40 -4.98
CA GLY A 223 10.24 1.43 -6.34
C GLY A 223 8.71 1.58 -6.37
N GLY A 224 8.00 0.57 -5.88
CA GLY A 224 6.55 0.48 -6.00
C GLY A 224 5.80 1.64 -5.34
N GLN A 225 6.07 1.88 -4.06
CA GLN A 225 5.37 2.93 -3.31
C GLN A 225 5.72 4.33 -3.81
N SER A 226 6.98 4.57 -4.22
CA SER A 226 7.37 5.86 -4.78
C SER A 226 6.71 6.13 -6.13
N LEU A 227 6.56 5.13 -6.99
CA LEU A 227 5.84 5.27 -8.26
C LEU A 227 4.36 5.60 -8.05
N ILE A 228 3.71 5.00 -7.04
CA ILE A 228 2.34 5.36 -6.66
C ILE A 228 2.28 6.80 -6.16
N ALA A 229 3.18 7.20 -5.27
CA ALA A 229 3.27 8.56 -4.78
C ALA A 229 3.54 9.58 -5.91
N PHE A 230 4.37 9.21 -6.89
CA PHE A 230 4.59 10.01 -8.11
C PHE A 230 3.30 10.16 -8.93
N ALA A 231 2.57 9.08 -9.13
CA ALA A 231 1.33 9.09 -9.91
C ALA A 231 0.24 9.95 -9.26
N LEU A 232 0.16 9.95 -7.93
CA LEU A 232 -0.78 10.76 -7.16
C LEU A 232 -0.60 12.27 -7.35
N ALA A 233 0.54 12.75 -7.86
CA ALA A 233 0.68 14.16 -8.25
C ALA A 233 -0.34 14.56 -9.34
N LYS A 234 -0.61 13.67 -10.29
CA LYS A 234 -1.38 13.96 -11.51
C LYS A 234 -2.72 13.23 -11.57
N LEU A 235 -2.88 12.13 -10.85
CA LEU A 235 -4.10 11.31 -10.87
C LEU A 235 -4.97 11.59 -9.64
N PRO A 236 -6.32 11.51 -9.75
CA PRO A 236 -7.20 11.57 -8.58
C PRO A 236 -6.90 10.43 -7.61
N ALA A 237 -6.95 10.71 -6.30
CA ALA A 237 -6.73 9.69 -5.27
C ALA A 237 -7.80 8.58 -5.34
N THR A 238 -9.04 8.96 -5.65
CA THR A 238 -10.18 8.03 -5.85
C THR A 238 -9.89 7.01 -6.93
N PHE A 239 -9.51 7.45 -8.13
CA PHE A 239 -9.15 6.54 -9.21
C PHE A 239 -7.90 5.72 -8.87
N SER A 240 -6.87 6.36 -8.31
CA SER A 240 -5.62 5.68 -7.97
C SER A 240 -5.87 4.53 -6.99
N SER A 241 -6.68 4.73 -5.95
CA SER A 241 -6.99 3.67 -4.99
C SER A 241 -7.74 2.48 -5.61
N VAL A 242 -8.70 2.73 -6.52
CA VAL A 242 -9.37 1.63 -7.26
C VAL A 242 -8.40 0.92 -8.20
N ALA A 243 -7.51 1.66 -8.87
CA ALA A 243 -6.51 1.05 -9.76
C ALA A 243 -5.51 0.16 -9.00
N LEU A 244 -5.25 0.45 -7.70
CA LEU A 244 -4.40 -0.39 -6.86
C LEU A 244 -5.01 -1.78 -6.56
N LEU A 245 -6.30 -2.01 -6.82
CA LEU A 245 -6.90 -3.34 -6.77
C LEU A 245 -6.32 -4.31 -7.83
N VAL A 246 -5.47 -3.82 -8.72
CA VAL A 246 -4.65 -4.70 -9.58
C VAL A 246 -3.58 -5.46 -8.77
N GLN A 247 -3.19 -4.97 -7.58
CA GLN A 247 -2.16 -5.60 -6.75
C GLN A 247 -2.49 -7.05 -6.38
N PRO A 248 -3.68 -7.39 -5.84
CA PRO A 248 -4.00 -8.78 -5.53
C PRO A 248 -4.04 -9.67 -6.77
N ILE A 249 -4.44 -9.14 -7.93
CA ILE A 249 -4.44 -9.88 -9.20
C ILE A 249 -2.99 -10.19 -9.61
N ALA A 250 -2.14 -9.19 -9.60
CA ALA A 250 -0.73 -9.35 -9.94
C ALA A 250 -0.01 -10.27 -8.94
N ALA A 251 -0.32 -10.15 -7.64
CA ALA A 251 0.24 -11.03 -6.61
C ALA A 251 -0.13 -12.50 -6.84
N ALA A 252 -1.38 -12.80 -7.24
CA ALA A 252 -1.80 -14.15 -7.58
C ALA A 252 -1.04 -14.70 -8.81
N VAL A 253 -0.84 -13.86 -9.84
CA VAL A 253 -0.04 -14.23 -11.02
C VAL A 253 1.42 -14.48 -10.64
N PHE A 254 2.02 -13.62 -9.81
CA PHE A 254 3.39 -13.81 -9.34
C PHE A 254 3.54 -15.05 -8.46
N ALA A 255 2.58 -15.34 -7.59
CA ALA A 255 2.57 -16.56 -6.79
C ALA A 255 2.50 -17.81 -7.70
N TRP A 256 1.70 -17.78 -8.76
CA TRP A 256 1.67 -18.85 -9.76
C TRP A 256 3.03 -19.03 -10.45
N LEU A 257 3.66 -17.95 -10.92
CA LEU A 257 4.91 -18.01 -11.68
C LEU A 257 6.12 -18.35 -10.80
N ILE A 258 6.17 -17.86 -9.56
CA ILE A 258 7.35 -17.95 -8.69
C ILE A 258 7.24 -19.10 -7.69
N LEU A 259 6.05 -19.30 -7.12
CA LEU A 259 5.80 -20.30 -6.09
C LEU A 259 5.10 -21.56 -6.64
N SER A 260 4.86 -21.63 -7.97
CA SER A 260 4.15 -22.72 -8.63
C SER A 260 2.74 -22.99 -8.07
N GLU A 261 2.09 -21.97 -7.49
CA GLU A 261 0.71 -22.06 -7.01
C GLU A 261 -0.25 -22.05 -8.19
N MET A 262 -1.10 -23.07 -8.32
CA MET A 262 -2.06 -23.14 -9.44
C MET A 262 -3.11 -22.04 -9.34
N LEU A 263 -3.25 -21.24 -10.42
CA LEU A 263 -4.37 -20.32 -10.58
C LEU A 263 -5.64 -21.11 -10.88
N ASN A 264 -6.61 -21.00 -9.98
CA ASN A 264 -7.94 -21.54 -10.20
C ASN A 264 -8.66 -20.71 -11.29
N PRO A 265 -9.40 -21.34 -12.23
CA PRO A 265 -10.22 -20.63 -13.24
C PRO A 265 -11.15 -19.57 -12.63
N TRP A 266 -11.67 -19.81 -11.44
CA TRP A 266 -12.47 -18.84 -10.70
C TRP A 266 -11.68 -17.58 -10.32
N GLN A 267 -10.44 -17.72 -9.92
CA GLN A 267 -9.55 -16.57 -9.62
C GLN A 267 -9.28 -15.76 -10.89
N ALA A 268 -9.08 -16.42 -12.03
CA ALA A 268 -8.88 -15.74 -13.31
C ALA A 268 -10.14 -14.93 -13.72
N LEU A 269 -11.33 -15.52 -13.60
CA LEU A 269 -12.60 -14.85 -13.89
C LEU A 269 -12.83 -13.66 -12.95
N SER A 270 -12.59 -13.84 -11.67
CA SER A 270 -12.74 -12.79 -10.64
C SER A 270 -11.74 -11.65 -10.86
N GLY A 271 -10.49 -11.97 -11.25
CA GLY A 271 -9.48 -10.98 -11.64
C GLY A 271 -9.90 -10.19 -12.87
N ALA A 272 -10.47 -10.84 -13.89
CA ALA A 272 -11.01 -10.17 -15.08
C ALA A 272 -12.18 -9.22 -14.71
N LEU A 273 -13.06 -9.63 -13.80
CA LEU A 273 -14.13 -8.77 -13.28
C LEU A 273 -13.56 -7.54 -12.57
N ALA A 274 -12.53 -7.71 -11.72
CA ALA A 274 -11.87 -6.60 -11.05
C ALA A 274 -11.25 -5.62 -12.06
N LEU A 275 -10.56 -6.12 -13.10
CA LEU A 275 -9.99 -5.28 -14.15
C LEU A 275 -11.07 -4.52 -14.94
N ALA A 276 -12.21 -5.15 -15.23
CA ALA A 276 -13.35 -4.46 -15.87
C ALA A 276 -13.88 -3.30 -15.01
N GLY A 277 -14.01 -3.52 -13.69
CA GLY A 277 -14.39 -2.48 -12.75
C GLY A 277 -13.39 -1.32 -12.70
N ILE A 278 -12.09 -1.60 -12.67
CA ILE A 278 -11.02 -0.59 -12.73
C ILE A 278 -11.12 0.23 -14.03
N PHE A 279 -11.38 -0.43 -15.16
CA PHE A 279 -11.53 0.23 -16.45
C PHE A 279 -12.74 1.18 -16.48
N ILE A 280 -13.89 0.76 -15.93
CA ILE A 280 -15.09 1.60 -15.80
C ILE A 280 -14.81 2.80 -14.90
N ALA A 281 -14.18 2.58 -13.74
CA ALA A 281 -13.80 3.64 -12.81
C ALA A 281 -12.85 4.65 -13.46
N ARG A 282 -11.89 4.18 -14.25
CA ARG A 282 -10.97 5.03 -15.02
C ARG A 282 -11.71 5.97 -15.98
N ARG A 283 -12.62 5.43 -16.79
CA ARG A 283 -13.41 6.23 -17.76
C ARG A 283 -14.32 7.27 -17.09
N ALA A 284 -14.67 7.04 -15.85
CA ALA A 284 -15.51 7.95 -15.08
C ALA A 284 -14.72 9.02 -14.31
N SER A 285 -13.40 8.88 -14.20
CA SER A 285 -12.54 9.74 -13.38
C SER A 285 -11.53 10.57 -14.19
N LEU A 286 -11.25 10.19 -15.43
CA LEU A 286 -10.31 10.82 -16.36
C LEU A 286 -11.03 11.27 -17.62
#